data_e9fe07f86539a818837ab8fc0d656e24
#
_entry.id   e9fe07f86539a818837ab8fc0d656e24
#
_cell.length_a   1.000
_cell.length_b   1.000
_cell.length_c   1.000
_cell.angle_alpha   90.00
_cell.angle_beta   90.00
_cell.angle_gamma   90.00
#
_symmetry.space_group_name_H-M   'P 1'
#
loop_
_entity.id
_entity.type
_entity.pdbx_description
1 polymer ?
#
loop_
_entity_poly.entity_id
_entity_poly.type
_entity_poly.pdbx_seq_one_letter_code
_entity_poly.pdbx_strand_id
1 'polypeptide(L)'
;KGGRPTPLNAEAPEISLSCDRVLVAIGQGIESRQFGDFGIPIKRGAIDAFDSSDIKDKKGIFAGGDCVTGPATVIRAITAGKVAAANIDEYLGFHHEIESDVKLPRIRFDDNKPLGRVNMRERDAAERRCDFDLMEYCMSTQEAHQESGRCLHCDHFGYGIFKGGRIAKW
;
A
#
# COMPACT_ATOMS: atom_id res chain seq x y z
N LYS A 1 -4.97 21.67 5.88
CA LYS A 1 -3.68 20.94 5.87
C LYS A 1 -4.06 19.49 6.00
N GLY A 2 -4.08 18.75 4.89
CA GLY A 2 -4.54 17.37 4.84
C GLY A 2 -3.59 16.44 5.59
N GLY A 3 -4.05 15.86 6.69
CA GLY A 3 -3.39 14.82 7.45
C GLY A 3 -4.42 14.03 8.24
N ARG A 4 -4.06 12.83 8.67
CA ARG A 4 -4.91 12.04 9.55
C ARG A 4 -5.13 12.79 10.86
N PRO A 5 -6.35 12.89 11.39
CA PRO A 5 -6.61 13.52 12.69
C PRO A 5 -5.72 12.92 13.78
N THR A 6 -5.11 13.79 14.56
CA THR A 6 -4.29 13.37 15.71
C THR A 6 -5.14 13.51 16.96
N PRO A 7 -5.21 12.49 17.84
CA PRO A 7 -5.93 12.60 19.09
C PRO A 7 -5.29 13.68 19.98
N LEU A 8 -6.12 14.49 20.58
CA LEU A 8 -5.74 15.49 21.57
C LEU A 8 -6.40 15.15 22.91
N ASN A 9 -5.75 15.49 24.00
CA ASN A 9 -6.38 15.39 25.32
C ASN A 9 -7.58 16.34 25.38
N ALA A 10 -8.75 15.81 25.74
CA ALA A 10 -9.92 16.60 25.95
C ALA A 10 -9.83 17.29 27.32
N GLU A 11 -10.31 18.56 27.41
CA GLU A 11 -10.52 19.25 28.67
C GLU A 11 -11.85 18.80 29.34
N ALA A 12 -12.09 17.51 29.37
CA ALA A 12 -13.30 16.88 29.89
C ALA A 12 -12.93 15.77 30.88
N PRO A 13 -13.79 15.46 31.86
CA PRO A 13 -13.52 14.35 32.77
C PRO A 13 -13.45 13.03 32.02
N GLU A 14 -12.65 12.12 32.56
CA GLU A 14 -12.56 10.76 32.04
C GLU A 14 -13.89 10.04 32.15
N ILE A 15 -14.21 9.24 31.14
CA ILE A 15 -15.41 8.43 31.10
C ILE A 15 -15.03 6.99 31.45
N SER A 16 -15.67 6.42 32.46
CA SER A 16 -15.51 5.02 32.83
C SER A 16 -16.55 4.17 32.12
N LEU A 17 -16.08 3.20 31.32
CA LEU A 17 -16.94 2.22 30.62
C LEU A 17 -16.72 0.85 31.24
N SER A 18 -17.81 0.20 31.69
CA SER A 18 -17.77 -1.18 32.12
C SER A 18 -17.73 -2.11 30.91
N CYS A 19 -16.74 -2.98 30.83
CA CYS A 19 -16.58 -3.93 29.74
C CYS A 19 -15.85 -5.19 30.23
N ASP A 20 -16.07 -6.32 29.56
CA ASP A 20 -15.39 -7.58 29.86
C ASP A 20 -14.00 -7.68 29.22
N ARG A 21 -13.81 -7.00 28.08
CA ARG A 21 -12.54 -7.02 27.32
C ARG A 21 -12.34 -5.69 26.63
N VAL A 22 -11.07 -5.29 26.55
CA VAL A 22 -10.61 -4.13 25.79
C VAL A 22 -9.75 -4.63 24.63
N LEU A 23 -10.14 -4.25 23.40
CA LEU A 23 -9.38 -4.53 22.19
C LEU A 23 -8.66 -3.26 21.75
N VAL A 24 -7.32 -3.27 21.81
CA VAL A 24 -6.49 -2.14 21.38
C VAL A 24 -6.15 -2.31 19.89
N ALA A 25 -6.74 -1.48 19.04
CA ALA A 25 -6.57 -1.50 17.59
C ALA A 25 -6.17 -0.10 17.06
N ILE A 26 -5.25 0.58 17.74
CA ILE A 26 -4.85 1.96 17.44
C ILE A 26 -3.70 2.08 16.42
N GLY A 27 -3.26 0.95 15.87
CA GLY A 27 -2.18 0.87 14.89
C GLY A 27 -0.96 0.12 15.40
N GLN A 28 -0.02 -0.09 14.50
CA GLN A 28 1.24 -0.75 14.76
C GLN A 28 2.39 0.19 14.44
N GLY A 29 3.48 0.08 15.17
CA GLY A 29 4.74 0.76 14.92
C GLY A 29 5.80 -0.22 14.43
N ILE A 30 6.91 0.32 13.96
CA ILE A 30 8.07 -0.44 13.54
C ILE A 30 9.09 -0.42 14.67
N GLU A 31 9.59 -1.57 15.07
CA GLU A 31 10.71 -1.67 16.00
C GLU A 31 12.03 -1.45 15.27
N SER A 32 12.28 -0.21 14.89
CA SER A 32 13.45 0.17 14.10
C SER A 32 14.71 0.44 14.95
N ARG A 33 14.57 0.56 16.26
CA ARG A 33 15.67 0.95 17.17
C ARG A 33 16.91 0.07 17.02
N GLN A 34 16.73 -1.24 16.99
CA GLN A 34 17.83 -2.19 16.83
C GLN A 34 18.64 -1.96 15.54
N PHE A 35 18.01 -1.55 14.45
CA PHE A 35 18.71 -1.23 13.21
C PHE A 35 19.53 0.05 13.36
N GLY A 36 19.04 1.03 14.14
CA GLY A 36 19.77 2.24 14.49
C GLY A 36 21.03 1.93 15.27
N ASP A 37 20.97 0.98 16.19
CA ASP A 37 22.12 0.55 17.00
C ASP A 37 23.24 -0.06 16.11
N PHE A 38 22.89 -0.64 14.96
CA PHE A 38 23.83 -1.09 13.93
C PHE A 38 24.20 0.00 12.91
N GLY A 39 23.84 1.23 13.17
CA GLY A 39 24.17 2.38 12.33
C GLY A 39 23.35 2.50 11.04
N ILE A 40 22.18 1.86 10.96
CA ILE A 40 21.21 2.09 9.89
C ILE A 40 20.47 3.39 10.18
N PRO A 41 20.37 4.34 9.24
CA PRO A 41 19.68 5.60 9.47
C PRO A 41 18.19 5.39 9.71
N ILE A 42 17.68 5.95 10.79
CA ILE A 42 16.28 5.90 11.18
C ILE A 42 15.68 7.30 11.13
N LYS A 43 14.53 7.43 10.50
CA LYS A 43 13.78 8.67 10.39
C LYS A 43 12.32 8.47 10.76
N ARG A 44 11.85 9.19 11.76
CA ARG A 44 10.47 9.09 12.27
C ARG A 44 10.04 7.67 12.65
N GLY A 45 10.94 6.86 13.15
CA GLY A 45 10.67 5.48 13.55
C GLY A 45 10.70 4.45 12.41
N ALA A 46 11.07 4.85 11.21
CA ALA A 46 11.23 3.96 10.05
C ALA A 46 12.68 4.01 9.54
N ILE A 47 13.09 3.02 8.76
CA ILE A 47 14.40 3.00 8.10
C ILE A 47 14.41 4.09 7.01
N ASP A 48 15.44 4.93 6.98
CA ASP A 48 15.60 5.99 5.98
C ASP A 48 16.30 5.42 4.74
N ALA A 49 15.51 4.95 3.78
CA ALA A 49 15.96 4.42 2.51
C ALA A 49 15.49 5.30 1.35
N PHE A 50 16.21 5.25 0.23
CA PHE A 50 15.78 5.89 -1.02
C PHE A 50 14.63 5.12 -1.69
N ASP A 51 13.99 5.73 -2.67
CA ASP A 51 12.95 5.08 -3.48
C ASP A 51 13.49 3.85 -4.24
N SER A 52 14.79 3.79 -4.50
CA SER A 52 15.53 2.64 -5.03
C SER A 52 15.80 1.54 -4.01
N SER A 53 15.34 1.68 -2.78
CA SER A 53 15.55 0.77 -1.64
C SER A 53 16.95 0.76 -1.04
N ASP A 54 17.95 1.39 -1.65
CA ASP A 54 19.29 1.50 -1.07
C ASP A 54 19.32 2.49 0.10
N ILE A 55 20.24 2.28 1.04
CA ILE A 55 20.40 3.12 2.22
C ILE A 55 21.59 4.04 2.02
N LYS A 56 21.40 5.32 2.34
CA LYS A 56 22.44 6.33 2.22
C LYS A 56 23.68 5.92 3.01
N ASP A 57 24.84 6.00 2.39
CA ASP A 57 26.16 5.70 2.96
C ASP A 57 26.31 4.25 3.48
N LYS A 58 25.45 3.32 3.07
CA LYS A 58 25.45 1.90 3.45
C LYS A 58 25.40 1.00 2.22
N LYS A 59 26.55 0.81 1.56
CA LYS A 59 26.63 -0.04 0.37
C LYS A 59 26.21 -1.48 0.66
N GLY A 60 25.38 -2.05 -0.22
CA GLY A 60 24.93 -3.43 -0.14
C GLY A 60 23.85 -3.68 0.89
N ILE A 61 23.26 -2.63 1.48
CA ILE A 61 22.11 -2.72 2.36
C ILE A 61 20.92 -2.06 1.69
N PHE A 62 19.80 -2.81 1.64
CA PHE A 62 18.56 -2.39 1.01
C PHE A 62 17.41 -2.55 1.99
N ALA A 63 16.43 -1.65 1.93
CA ALA A 63 15.23 -1.71 2.74
C ALA A 63 14.00 -1.26 1.94
N GLY A 64 12.85 -1.88 2.19
CA GLY A 64 11.61 -1.51 1.51
C GLY A 64 10.38 -2.07 2.24
N GLY A 65 9.20 -1.65 1.80
CA GLY A 65 7.95 -2.03 2.43
C GLY A 65 7.70 -1.27 3.73
N ASP A 66 6.97 -1.88 4.65
CA ASP A 66 6.49 -1.22 5.87
C ASP A 66 7.61 -0.73 6.78
N CYS A 67 8.80 -1.34 6.75
CA CYS A 67 9.94 -0.88 7.54
C CYS A 67 10.47 0.50 7.09
N VAL A 68 10.14 0.95 5.88
CA VAL A 68 10.50 2.25 5.31
C VAL A 68 9.31 3.21 5.31
N THR A 69 8.14 2.74 4.89
CA THR A 69 6.96 3.59 4.67
C THR A 69 6.03 3.70 5.88
N GLY A 70 6.20 2.84 6.88
CA GLY A 70 5.17 2.55 7.86
C GLY A 70 4.11 1.58 7.30
N PRO A 71 3.17 1.10 8.14
CA PRO A 71 2.11 0.19 7.71
C PRO A 71 1.34 0.75 6.51
N ALA A 72 1.33 -0.01 5.41
CA ALA A 72 0.74 0.39 4.13
C ALA A 72 -0.06 -0.77 3.50
N THR A 73 -0.23 -0.76 2.18
CA THR A 73 -0.95 -1.81 1.46
C THR A 73 -0.02 -2.93 1.02
N VAL A 74 -0.57 -4.14 0.88
CA VAL A 74 0.16 -5.31 0.35
C VAL A 74 0.79 -5.01 -1.02
N ILE A 75 0.06 -4.30 -1.89
CA ILE A 75 0.56 -3.92 -3.22
C ILE A 75 1.83 -3.06 -3.11
N ARG A 76 1.88 -2.12 -2.17
CA ARG A 76 3.08 -1.31 -1.94
C ARG A 76 4.25 -2.13 -1.42
N ALA A 77 3.99 -3.08 -0.54
CA ALA A 77 5.03 -3.98 -0.03
C ALA A 77 5.62 -4.86 -1.15
N ILE A 78 4.76 -5.43 -2.01
CA ILE A 78 5.19 -6.20 -3.18
C ILE A 78 6.02 -5.32 -4.13
N THR A 79 5.56 -4.11 -4.43
CA THR A 79 6.29 -3.16 -5.30
C THR A 79 7.66 -2.83 -4.73
N ALA A 80 7.74 -2.54 -3.43
CA ALA A 80 9.02 -2.26 -2.77
C ALA A 80 9.97 -3.47 -2.81
N GLY A 81 9.44 -4.69 -2.62
CA GLY A 81 10.22 -5.93 -2.74
C GLY A 81 10.79 -6.13 -4.14
N LYS A 82 10.00 -5.86 -5.18
CA LYS A 82 10.46 -5.95 -6.57
C LYS A 82 11.52 -4.89 -6.90
N VAL A 83 11.34 -3.64 -6.43
CA VAL A 83 12.35 -2.59 -6.59
C VAL A 83 13.65 -2.97 -5.89
N ALA A 84 13.57 -3.45 -4.65
CA ALA A 84 14.75 -3.91 -3.90
C ALA A 84 15.46 -5.05 -4.63
N ALA A 85 14.73 -6.06 -5.11
CA ALA A 85 15.30 -7.18 -5.85
C ALA A 85 16.05 -6.72 -7.10
N ALA A 86 15.47 -5.82 -7.91
CA ALA A 86 16.11 -5.28 -9.10
C ALA A 86 17.38 -4.49 -8.78
N ASN A 87 17.39 -3.71 -7.69
CA ASN A 87 18.57 -2.94 -7.30
C ASN A 87 19.65 -3.81 -6.64
N ILE A 88 19.29 -4.89 -5.96
CA ILE A 88 20.22 -5.90 -5.44
C ILE A 88 20.88 -6.62 -6.62
N ASP A 89 20.09 -7.02 -7.62
CA ASP A 89 20.59 -7.68 -8.84
C ASP A 89 21.61 -6.79 -9.57
N GLU A 90 21.30 -5.52 -9.74
CA GLU A 90 22.19 -4.51 -10.31
C GLU A 90 23.46 -4.34 -9.47
N TYR A 91 23.33 -4.24 -8.14
CA TYR A 91 24.46 -4.12 -7.23
C TYR A 91 25.42 -5.31 -7.30
N LEU A 92 24.88 -6.51 -7.51
CA LEU A 92 25.67 -7.73 -7.68
C LEU A 92 26.24 -7.88 -9.09
N GLY A 93 25.88 -7.02 -10.05
CA GLY A 93 26.40 -6.99 -11.41
C GLY A 93 25.72 -7.97 -12.36
N PHE A 94 24.51 -8.45 -12.05
CA PHE A 94 23.80 -9.42 -12.89
C PHE A 94 22.96 -8.75 -13.97
N HIS A 95 22.14 -7.84 -13.78
CA HIS A 95 21.26 -7.19 -14.76
C HIS A 95 20.14 -8.08 -15.34
N HIS A 96 19.55 -8.94 -14.52
CA HIS A 96 18.39 -9.70 -14.95
C HIS A 96 17.19 -8.80 -15.21
N GLU A 97 16.43 -9.10 -16.26
CA GLU A 97 15.13 -8.48 -16.51
C GLU A 97 14.02 -9.41 -15.98
N ILE A 98 13.06 -8.85 -15.24
CA ILE A 98 11.87 -9.59 -14.86
C ILE A 98 10.88 -9.45 -16.01
N GLU A 99 10.70 -10.53 -16.77
CA GLU A 99 9.70 -10.60 -17.82
C GLU A 99 8.33 -10.93 -17.22
N SER A 100 7.30 -10.29 -17.74
CA SER A 100 5.91 -10.59 -17.40
C SER A 100 5.22 -11.15 -18.63
N ASP A 101 4.63 -12.33 -18.50
CA ASP A 101 3.82 -12.93 -19.56
C ASP A 101 2.48 -12.22 -19.78
N VAL A 102 2.16 -11.24 -18.94
CA VAL A 102 0.92 -10.47 -19.03
C VAL A 102 1.05 -9.42 -20.11
N LYS A 103 0.37 -9.64 -21.23
CA LYS A 103 0.20 -8.60 -22.26
C LYS A 103 -0.95 -7.70 -21.88
N LEU A 104 -0.65 -6.49 -21.46
CA LEU A 104 -1.67 -5.47 -21.23
C LEU A 104 -2.26 -5.05 -22.58
N PRO A 105 -3.61 -5.09 -22.76
CA PRO A 105 -4.23 -4.62 -23.97
C PRO A 105 -3.97 -3.14 -24.18
N ARG A 106 -3.86 -2.72 -25.45
CA ARG A 106 -3.74 -1.27 -25.75
C ARG A 106 -5.04 -0.58 -25.36
N ILE A 107 -4.89 0.54 -24.69
CA ILE A 107 -6.02 1.37 -24.28
C ILE A 107 -6.59 2.06 -25.51
N ARG A 108 -7.91 1.99 -25.66
CA ARG A 108 -8.68 2.77 -26.63
C ARG A 108 -9.60 3.69 -25.85
N PHE A 109 -9.38 4.99 -25.93
CA PHE A 109 -10.18 5.99 -25.21
C PHE A 109 -11.53 6.27 -25.88
N ASP A 110 -11.61 6.02 -27.18
CA ASP A 110 -12.75 6.24 -28.04
C ASP A 110 -13.89 5.24 -27.80
N ASP A 111 -13.60 4.10 -27.18
CA ASP A 111 -14.59 3.06 -26.90
C ASP A 111 -15.23 3.18 -25.50
N ASN A 112 -14.74 4.09 -24.65
CA ASN A 112 -15.23 4.26 -23.29
C ASN A 112 -16.52 5.09 -23.26
N LYS A 113 -17.64 4.41 -23.12
CA LYS A 113 -18.92 5.08 -22.85
C LYS A 113 -18.90 5.66 -21.43
N PRO A 114 -19.48 6.84 -21.20
CA PRO A 114 -19.63 7.38 -19.87
C PRO A 114 -20.58 6.49 -19.05
N LEU A 115 -20.01 5.70 -18.15
CA LEU A 115 -20.73 4.81 -17.25
C LEU A 115 -20.70 5.35 -15.84
N GLY A 116 -21.82 5.27 -15.13
CA GLY A 116 -21.89 5.58 -13.71
C GLY A 116 -21.14 4.55 -12.86
N ARG A 117 -20.75 4.96 -11.66
CA ARG A 117 -20.16 4.06 -10.66
C ARG A 117 -21.20 3.04 -10.20
N VAL A 118 -20.81 1.78 -10.03
CA VAL A 118 -21.63 0.80 -9.33
C VAL A 118 -21.56 1.04 -7.83
N ASN A 119 -22.72 1.18 -7.20
CA ASN A 119 -22.80 1.29 -5.75
C ASN A 119 -22.92 -0.11 -5.16
N MET A 120 -21.88 -0.54 -4.44
CA MET A 120 -21.90 -1.79 -3.69
C MET A 120 -23.04 -1.78 -2.66
N ARG A 121 -23.80 -2.86 -2.62
CA ARG A 121 -24.85 -3.04 -1.62
C ARG A 121 -24.26 -3.66 -0.37
N GLU A 122 -24.58 -3.10 0.76
CA GLU A 122 -24.23 -3.65 2.07
C GLU A 122 -25.39 -4.45 2.66
N ARG A 123 -25.06 -5.45 3.46
CA ARG A 123 -26.03 -6.13 4.33
C ARG A 123 -26.55 -5.16 5.37
N ASP A 124 -27.78 -5.38 5.83
CA ASP A 124 -28.35 -4.59 6.91
C ASP A 124 -27.48 -4.59 8.16
N ALA A 125 -27.34 -3.45 8.82
CA ALA A 125 -26.50 -3.30 9.99
C ALA A 125 -26.94 -4.18 11.17
N ALA A 126 -28.24 -4.50 11.31
CA ALA A 126 -28.75 -5.38 12.34
C ALA A 126 -28.41 -6.86 12.08
N GLU A 127 -28.32 -7.25 10.81
CA GLU A 127 -27.93 -8.61 10.43
C GLU A 127 -26.41 -8.82 10.58
N ARG A 128 -25.60 -7.93 9.99
CA ARG A 128 -24.13 -8.08 9.96
C ARG A 128 -23.43 -7.99 11.30
N ARG A 129 -24.08 -7.45 12.33
CA ARG A 129 -23.55 -7.45 13.70
C ARG A 129 -23.65 -8.80 14.42
N CYS A 130 -24.41 -9.75 13.88
CA CYS A 130 -24.71 -11.01 14.54
C CYS A 130 -23.81 -12.17 14.04
N ASP A 131 -23.05 -11.95 13.00
CA ASP A 131 -22.21 -12.97 12.36
C ASP A 131 -20.90 -12.35 11.80
N PHE A 132 -20.07 -13.19 11.17
CA PHE A 132 -18.84 -12.80 10.47
C PHE A 132 -18.92 -13.04 8.95
N ASP A 133 -20.13 -13.14 8.41
CA ASP A 133 -20.33 -13.23 6.97
C ASP A 133 -19.96 -11.93 6.26
N LEU A 134 -19.82 -11.99 4.94
CA LEU A 134 -19.45 -10.84 4.14
C LEU A 134 -20.37 -9.64 4.42
N MET A 135 -19.78 -8.50 4.68
CA MET A 135 -20.49 -7.25 4.97
C MET A 135 -21.15 -6.66 3.73
N GLU A 136 -20.49 -6.80 2.58
CA GLU A 136 -20.93 -6.28 1.29
C GLU A 136 -21.34 -7.43 0.37
N TYR A 137 -22.36 -7.19 -0.46
CA TYR A 137 -22.71 -8.12 -1.54
C TYR A 137 -21.72 -7.98 -2.69
N CYS A 138 -21.31 -9.11 -3.27
CA CYS A 138 -20.47 -9.09 -4.46
C CYS A 138 -21.19 -8.42 -5.65
N MET A 139 -20.41 -7.80 -6.52
CA MET A 139 -20.91 -7.34 -7.80
C MET A 139 -21.40 -8.53 -8.64
N SER A 140 -22.50 -8.34 -9.34
CA SER A 140 -22.86 -9.22 -10.45
C SER A 140 -21.84 -9.12 -11.58
N THR A 141 -21.78 -10.10 -12.46
CA THR A 141 -20.90 -10.06 -13.65
C THR A 141 -21.12 -8.79 -14.48
N GLN A 142 -22.37 -8.34 -14.61
CA GLN A 142 -22.70 -7.13 -15.36
C GLN A 142 -22.16 -5.86 -14.65
N GLU A 143 -22.32 -5.76 -13.33
CA GLU A 143 -21.78 -4.66 -12.53
C GLU A 143 -20.25 -4.64 -12.55
N ALA A 144 -19.61 -5.81 -12.47
CA ALA A 144 -18.15 -5.92 -12.59
C ALA A 144 -17.65 -5.48 -13.97
N HIS A 145 -18.36 -5.83 -15.06
CA HIS A 145 -18.05 -5.33 -16.39
C HIS A 145 -18.25 -3.81 -16.50
N GLN A 146 -19.29 -3.27 -15.89
CA GLN A 146 -19.53 -1.84 -15.85
C GLN A 146 -18.37 -1.11 -15.15
N GLU A 147 -17.95 -1.56 -13.96
CA GLU A 147 -16.84 -0.93 -13.21
C GLU A 147 -15.49 -1.10 -13.92
N SER A 148 -15.19 -2.26 -14.48
CA SER A 148 -13.96 -2.47 -15.24
C SER A 148 -13.90 -1.62 -16.51
N GLY A 149 -15.05 -1.40 -17.16
CA GLY A 149 -15.18 -0.55 -18.35
C GLY A 149 -14.96 0.95 -18.09
N ARG A 150 -14.97 1.38 -16.82
CA ARG A 150 -14.65 2.77 -16.41
C ARG A 150 -13.15 3.00 -16.22
N CYS A 151 -12.34 1.95 -16.23
CA CYS A 151 -10.91 2.06 -16.01
C CYS A 151 -10.24 2.87 -17.12
N LEU A 152 -9.56 3.95 -16.77
CA LEU A 152 -8.79 4.79 -17.70
C LEU A 152 -7.35 4.31 -17.88
N HIS A 153 -6.97 3.23 -17.22
CA HIS A 153 -5.58 2.70 -17.25
C HIS A 153 -4.51 3.77 -17.01
N CYS A 154 -4.69 4.58 -15.99
CA CYS A 154 -3.78 5.70 -15.67
C CYS A 154 -2.33 5.27 -15.39
N ASP A 155 -2.11 4.00 -15.06
CA ASP A 155 -0.80 3.36 -14.90
C ASP A 155 0.08 3.48 -16.17
N HIS A 156 -0.52 3.46 -17.37
CA HIS A 156 0.20 3.63 -18.62
C HIS A 156 0.75 5.03 -18.86
N PHE A 157 0.31 6.02 -18.10
CA PHE A 157 0.79 7.41 -18.23
C PHE A 157 1.97 7.73 -17.29
N GLY A 158 2.60 6.73 -16.67
CA GLY A 158 3.73 6.92 -15.80
C GLY A 158 3.37 7.43 -14.39
N TYR A 159 2.12 7.39 -14.02
CA TYR A 159 1.70 7.64 -12.63
C TYR A 159 2.16 6.48 -11.74
N GLY A 160 2.87 6.80 -10.66
CA GLY A 160 3.37 5.79 -9.71
C GLY A 160 4.73 5.20 -10.05
N ILE A 161 5.45 5.75 -11.02
CA ILE A 161 6.85 5.38 -11.27
C ILE A 161 7.71 5.92 -10.13
N PHE A 162 8.44 5.03 -9.46
CA PHE A 162 9.43 5.40 -8.47
C PHE A 162 10.58 6.18 -9.13
N LYS A 163 10.98 7.29 -8.50
CA LYS A 163 12.13 8.06 -8.93
C LYS A 163 13.35 7.61 -8.14
N GLY A 164 14.40 7.23 -8.84
CA GLY A 164 15.67 6.80 -8.25
C GLY A 164 15.96 5.30 -8.43
N GLY A 165 17.21 4.94 -8.54
CA GLY A 165 17.66 3.58 -8.77
C GLY A 165 17.15 2.96 -10.07
N ARG A 166 17.36 1.66 -10.23
CA ARG A 166 16.81 0.90 -11.35
C ARG A 166 15.31 0.71 -11.15
N ILE A 167 14.53 1.27 -12.05
CA ILE A 167 13.09 0.99 -12.14
C ILE A 167 12.97 -0.31 -12.91
N ALA A 168 12.42 -1.36 -12.29
CA ALA A 168 12.11 -2.57 -13.00
C ALA A 168 11.11 -2.25 -14.12
N LYS A 169 11.47 -2.54 -15.37
CA LYS A 169 10.50 -2.54 -16.46
C LYS A 169 9.59 -3.74 -16.23
N TRP A 170 8.34 -3.47 -15.96
CA TRP A 170 7.30 -4.48 -15.79
C TRP A 170 6.74 -4.89 -17.14
#